data_802d9194d52dce719f4070eb7e02efd9
#
_entry.id   802d9194d52dce719f4070eb7e02efd9
#
_cell.length_a   1.000
_cell.length_b   1.000
_cell.length_c   1.000
_cell.angle_alpha   90.00
_cell.angle_beta   90.00
_cell.angle_gamma   90.00
#
_symmetry.space_group_name_H-M   'P 1'
#
loop_
_entity.id
_entity.type
_entity.pdbx_description
1 polymer ?
#
loop_
_entity_poly.entity_id
_entity_poly.type
_entity_poly.pdbx_seq_one_letter_code
_entity_poly.pdbx_strand_id
1 'polypeptide(L)'
;RIIYATPGFIDLCTPQSNYGMKGSLALFLNPVMHLTPEQQIVCRRDFDLLEQRIRDTGHRFYRETLINTMQAAILDFFDFHARIYGDSDISTQNASIMSRFLKMLEEGTYRERREVTYYADCLCVTSKYLSEVSKKVSGYAANYWINRYTILDITRLLRDKSLTFVQISDMFGFSSPAYFSRYVQQNLGV
;
A
#
# COMPACT_ATOMS: atom_id res chain seq x y z
N ARG A 1 6.64 -0.94 -20.19
CA ARG A 1 6.98 0.33 -19.55
C ARG A 1 6.74 0.24 -18.05
N ILE A 2 7.54 0.95 -17.25
CA ILE A 2 7.43 0.98 -15.79
C ILE A 2 7.50 2.44 -15.36
N ILE A 3 6.61 2.85 -14.46
CA ILE A 3 6.66 4.16 -13.79
C ILE A 3 6.90 3.89 -12.29
N TYR A 4 7.89 4.54 -11.73
CA TYR A 4 8.13 4.57 -10.29
C TYR A 4 7.71 5.92 -9.74
N ALA A 5 6.92 5.90 -8.69
CA ALA A 5 6.50 7.09 -7.96
C ALA A 5 6.73 6.89 -6.45
N THR A 6 7.09 7.97 -5.76
CA THR A 6 7.20 7.93 -4.31
C THR A 6 5.81 7.89 -3.67
N PRO A 7 5.63 7.26 -2.48
CA PRO A 7 4.35 7.27 -1.77
C PRO A 7 3.79 8.69 -1.59
N GLY A 8 4.62 9.64 -1.17
CA GLY A 8 4.19 11.03 -0.99
C GLY A 8 3.73 11.72 -2.28
N PHE A 9 4.26 11.34 -3.45
CA PHE A 9 3.75 11.84 -4.73
C PHE A 9 2.41 11.20 -5.09
N ILE A 10 2.25 9.91 -4.86
CA ILE A 10 0.97 9.22 -5.08
C ILE A 10 -0.13 9.78 -4.16
N ASP A 11 0.19 10.09 -2.90
CA ASP A 11 -0.75 10.75 -1.96
C ASP A 11 -1.26 12.09 -2.50
N LEU A 12 -0.40 12.87 -3.17
CA LEU A 12 -0.79 14.14 -3.81
C LEU A 12 -1.71 13.93 -5.02
N CYS A 13 -1.55 12.82 -5.73
CA CYS A 13 -2.29 12.53 -6.96
C CYS A 13 -3.60 11.76 -6.70
N THR A 14 -3.71 11.07 -5.56
CA THR A 14 -4.90 10.28 -5.26
C THR A 14 -6.04 11.19 -4.81
N PRO A 15 -7.25 11.06 -5.40
CA PRO A 15 -8.39 11.87 -4.98
C PRO A 15 -8.71 11.68 -3.49
N GLN A 16 -8.75 12.78 -2.73
CA GLN A 16 -9.09 12.81 -1.30
C GLN A 16 -10.61 12.72 -1.09
N SER A 17 -11.22 11.65 -1.54
CA SER A 17 -12.65 11.38 -1.46
C SER A 17 -12.90 9.92 -1.06
N ASN A 18 -14.10 9.62 -0.59
CA ASN A 18 -14.53 8.23 -0.31
C ASN A 18 -14.32 7.31 -1.51
N TYR A 19 -14.49 7.83 -2.69
CA TYR A 19 -14.28 7.14 -3.96
C TYR A 19 -12.79 6.89 -4.23
N GLY A 20 -11.92 7.88 -4.05
CA GLY A 20 -10.47 7.71 -4.17
C GLY A 20 -9.91 6.70 -3.18
N MET A 21 -10.42 6.72 -1.94
CA MET A 21 -10.06 5.75 -0.89
C MET A 21 -10.41 4.31 -1.28
N LYS A 22 -11.64 4.09 -1.77
CA LYS A 22 -12.10 2.77 -2.21
C LYS A 22 -11.32 2.28 -3.43
N GLY A 23 -11.05 3.15 -4.41
CA GLY A 23 -10.28 2.83 -5.60
C GLY A 23 -8.83 2.43 -5.29
N SER A 24 -8.15 3.21 -4.45
CA SER A 24 -6.79 2.89 -4.00
C SER A 24 -6.72 1.55 -3.27
N LEU A 25 -7.68 1.29 -2.36
CA LEU A 25 -7.75 0.03 -1.65
C LEU A 25 -8.03 -1.15 -2.59
N ALA A 26 -8.90 -0.98 -3.57
CA ALA A 26 -9.21 -2.00 -4.56
C ALA A 26 -7.99 -2.36 -5.41
N LEU A 27 -7.24 -1.37 -5.90
CA LEU A 27 -5.97 -1.59 -6.61
C LEU A 27 -4.90 -2.25 -5.73
N PHE A 28 -4.82 -1.88 -4.46
CA PHE A 28 -3.88 -2.49 -3.52
C PHE A 28 -4.17 -3.97 -3.30
N LEU A 29 -5.44 -4.34 -3.20
CA LEU A 29 -5.86 -5.73 -2.96
C LEU A 29 -5.73 -6.62 -4.21
N ASN A 30 -5.98 -6.05 -5.40
CA ASN A 30 -5.92 -6.72 -6.69
C ASN A 30 -5.03 -5.92 -7.66
N PRO A 31 -3.70 -5.96 -7.50
CA PRO A 31 -2.78 -5.07 -8.22
C PRO A 31 -2.57 -5.45 -9.70
N VAL A 32 -3.07 -6.59 -10.14
CA VAL A 32 -2.91 -7.07 -11.52
C VAL A 32 -4.24 -7.01 -12.25
N MET A 33 -4.28 -6.30 -13.37
CA MET A 33 -5.45 -6.17 -14.24
C MET A 33 -5.16 -6.69 -15.64
N HIS A 34 -6.05 -7.51 -16.17
CA HIS A 34 -6.03 -7.92 -17.59
C HIS A 34 -6.89 -6.95 -18.40
N LEU A 35 -6.23 -6.00 -19.06
CA LEU A 35 -6.90 -4.91 -19.78
C LEU A 35 -7.42 -5.39 -21.14
N THR A 36 -8.61 -4.91 -21.53
CA THR A 36 -9.14 -5.06 -22.88
C THR A 36 -8.29 -4.27 -23.90
N PRO A 37 -8.39 -4.54 -25.23
CA PRO A 37 -7.69 -3.75 -26.24
C PRO A 37 -7.95 -2.24 -26.13
N GLU A 38 -9.19 -1.84 -25.85
CA GLU A 38 -9.60 -0.43 -25.68
C GLU A 38 -8.93 0.18 -24.45
N GLN A 39 -8.96 -0.52 -23.31
CA GLN A 39 -8.29 -0.08 -22.07
C GLN A 39 -6.77 0.00 -22.25
N GLN A 40 -6.16 -0.90 -23.05
CA GLN A 40 -4.73 -0.82 -23.37
C GLN A 40 -4.39 0.44 -24.16
N ILE A 41 -5.26 0.90 -25.06
CA ILE A 41 -5.07 2.14 -25.82
C ILE A 41 -5.07 3.34 -24.85
N VAL A 42 -6.04 3.41 -23.96
CA VAL A 42 -6.12 4.46 -22.93
C VAL A 42 -4.88 4.43 -22.03
N CYS A 43 -4.51 3.28 -21.51
CA CYS A 43 -3.34 3.12 -20.67
C CYS A 43 -2.04 3.57 -21.38
N ARG A 44 -1.86 3.24 -22.64
CA ARG A 44 -0.71 3.69 -23.45
C ARG A 44 -0.67 5.21 -23.56
N ARG A 45 -1.80 5.83 -23.90
CA ARG A 45 -1.94 7.28 -23.97
C ARG A 45 -1.56 7.96 -22.65
N ASP A 46 -2.01 7.43 -21.53
CA ASP A 46 -1.73 7.97 -20.21
C ASP A 46 -0.23 7.88 -19.88
N PHE A 47 0.40 6.75 -20.21
CA PHE A 47 1.84 6.59 -20.05
C PHE A 47 2.65 7.52 -20.96
N ASP A 48 2.22 7.71 -22.23
CA ASP A 48 2.87 8.64 -23.16
C ASP A 48 2.76 10.09 -22.66
N LEU A 49 1.59 10.48 -22.17
CA LEU A 49 1.36 11.81 -21.61
C LEU A 49 2.17 12.04 -20.33
N LEU A 50 2.22 11.07 -19.42
CA LEU A 50 3.06 11.14 -18.23
C LEU A 50 4.54 11.28 -18.58
N GLU A 51 5.03 10.49 -19.52
CA GLU A 51 6.43 10.60 -20.01
C GLU A 51 6.72 11.98 -20.59
N GLN A 52 5.80 12.53 -21.39
CA GLN A 52 5.91 13.89 -21.93
C GLN A 52 5.99 14.93 -20.79
N ARG A 53 5.09 14.83 -19.79
CA ARG A 53 5.07 15.76 -18.65
C ARG A 53 6.33 15.66 -17.80
N ILE A 54 6.86 14.46 -17.57
CA ILE A 54 8.11 14.28 -16.81
C ILE A 54 9.30 14.96 -17.51
N ARG A 55 9.31 14.97 -18.83
CA ARG A 55 10.39 15.59 -19.62
C ARG A 55 10.27 17.13 -19.75
N ASP A 56 9.08 17.67 -19.62
CA ASP A 56 8.80 19.11 -19.79
C ASP A 56 9.07 19.91 -18.50
N THR A 57 10.30 19.83 -18.01
CA THR A 57 10.73 20.49 -16.77
C THR A 57 10.73 22.02 -16.84
N GLY A 58 10.66 22.60 -18.06
CA GLY A 58 10.56 24.05 -18.28
C GLY A 58 9.15 24.61 -18.18
N HIS A 59 8.14 23.77 -18.04
CA HIS A 59 6.75 24.23 -17.95
C HIS A 59 6.51 25.01 -16.65
N ARG A 60 5.90 26.20 -16.76
CA ARG A 60 5.68 27.11 -15.61
C ARG A 60 4.91 26.44 -14.45
N PHE A 61 3.99 25.54 -14.77
CA PHE A 61 3.18 24.77 -13.82
C PHE A 61 3.52 23.28 -13.90
N TYR A 62 4.82 22.96 -13.96
CA TYR A 62 5.32 21.60 -14.12
C TYR A 62 4.73 20.62 -13.10
N ARG A 63 4.79 21.00 -11.82
CA ARG A 63 4.32 20.15 -10.71
C ARG A 63 2.81 19.89 -10.80
N GLU A 64 2.04 20.94 -11.02
CA GLU A 64 0.58 20.88 -11.09
C GLU A 64 0.10 20.05 -12.29
N THR A 65 0.72 20.25 -13.45
CA THR A 65 0.38 19.47 -14.65
C THR A 65 0.75 18.01 -14.51
N LEU A 66 1.87 17.70 -13.85
CA LEU A 66 2.28 16.31 -13.59
C LEU A 66 1.31 15.63 -12.60
N ILE A 67 0.93 16.30 -11.50
CA ILE A 67 -0.05 15.82 -10.52
C ILE A 67 -1.39 15.55 -11.20
N ASN A 68 -1.92 16.50 -11.97
CA ASN A 68 -3.21 16.36 -12.64
C ASN A 68 -3.19 15.21 -13.68
N THR A 69 -2.09 15.05 -14.41
CA THR A 69 -1.93 13.96 -15.38
C THR A 69 -1.89 12.60 -14.68
N MET A 70 -1.14 12.48 -13.59
CA MET A 70 -1.09 11.25 -12.79
C MET A 70 -2.46 10.96 -12.16
N GLN A 71 -3.16 11.99 -11.66
CA GLN A 71 -4.50 11.83 -11.10
C GLN A 71 -5.48 11.29 -12.14
N ALA A 72 -5.45 11.79 -13.37
CA ALA A 72 -6.29 11.29 -14.46
C ALA A 72 -6.00 9.80 -14.74
N ALA A 73 -4.74 9.41 -14.85
CA ALA A 73 -4.35 8.01 -15.05
C ALA A 73 -4.78 7.10 -13.88
N ILE A 74 -4.69 7.57 -12.63
CA ILE A 74 -5.18 6.84 -11.45
C ILE A 74 -6.70 6.62 -11.55
N LEU A 75 -7.45 7.62 -12.00
CA LEU A 75 -8.90 7.50 -12.17
C LEU A 75 -9.28 6.51 -13.27
N ASP A 76 -8.54 6.48 -14.39
CA ASP A 76 -8.73 5.48 -15.44
C ASP A 76 -8.44 4.06 -14.90
N PHE A 77 -7.40 3.88 -14.06
CA PHE A 77 -7.14 2.59 -13.40
C PHE A 77 -8.24 2.19 -12.41
N PHE A 78 -8.84 3.14 -11.69
CA PHE A 78 -9.99 2.84 -10.84
C PHE A 78 -11.19 2.37 -11.65
N ASP A 79 -11.48 3.02 -12.80
CA ASP A 79 -12.55 2.60 -13.71
C ASP A 79 -12.27 1.21 -14.29
N PHE A 80 -11.04 0.95 -14.76
CA PHE A 80 -10.67 -0.38 -15.27
C PHE A 80 -10.85 -1.46 -14.22
N HIS A 81 -10.38 -1.19 -12.99
CA HIS A 81 -10.52 -2.12 -11.88
C HIS A 81 -11.99 -2.41 -11.57
N ALA A 82 -12.82 -1.36 -11.48
CA ALA A 82 -14.26 -1.50 -11.21
C ALA A 82 -14.98 -2.30 -12.30
N ARG A 83 -14.61 -2.12 -13.58
CA ARG A 83 -15.17 -2.90 -14.70
C ARG A 83 -14.76 -4.37 -14.67
N ILE A 84 -13.54 -4.68 -14.21
CA ILE A 84 -13.02 -6.06 -14.17
C ILE A 84 -13.57 -6.82 -12.95
N TYR A 85 -13.55 -6.18 -11.77
CA TYR A 85 -13.84 -6.83 -10.48
C TYR A 85 -15.19 -6.44 -9.87
N GLY A 86 -15.91 -5.47 -10.48
CA GLY A 86 -17.13 -4.88 -9.94
C GLY A 86 -16.85 -3.83 -8.86
N ASP A 87 -17.90 -3.08 -8.52
CA ASP A 87 -17.84 -2.14 -7.39
C ASP A 87 -17.72 -2.91 -6.08
N SER A 88 -16.77 -2.51 -5.24
CA SER A 88 -16.62 -3.13 -3.93
C SER A 88 -17.77 -2.73 -3.01
N ASP A 89 -18.47 -3.73 -2.46
CA ASP A 89 -19.54 -3.59 -1.46
C ASP A 89 -19.03 -3.12 -0.08
N ILE A 90 -17.80 -2.57 -0.06
CA ILE A 90 -17.14 -2.11 1.15
C ILE A 90 -17.77 -0.78 1.57
N SER A 91 -18.32 -0.73 2.79
CA SER A 91 -18.82 0.53 3.34
C SER A 91 -17.69 1.56 3.44
N THR A 92 -18.02 2.84 3.27
CA THR A 92 -17.06 3.94 3.38
C THR A 92 -16.31 3.92 4.72
N GLN A 93 -16.97 3.56 5.82
CA GLN A 93 -16.35 3.43 7.13
C GLN A 93 -15.29 2.33 7.16
N ASN A 94 -15.59 1.13 6.62
CA ASN A 94 -14.64 0.03 6.58
C ASN A 94 -13.45 0.35 5.66
N ALA A 95 -13.70 0.99 4.51
CA ALA A 95 -12.63 1.44 3.62
C ALA A 95 -11.71 2.47 4.31
N SER A 96 -12.28 3.43 5.04
CA SER A 96 -11.51 4.42 5.80
C SER A 96 -10.66 3.79 6.89
N ILE A 97 -11.22 2.87 7.68
CA ILE A 97 -10.47 2.16 8.73
C ILE A 97 -9.32 1.37 8.11
N MET A 98 -9.59 0.61 7.04
CA MET A 98 -8.57 -0.21 6.39
C MET A 98 -7.47 0.64 5.75
N SER A 99 -7.81 1.73 5.07
CA SER A 99 -6.82 2.64 4.46
C SER A 99 -5.91 3.28 5.52
N ARG A 100 -6.48 3.75 6.62
CA ARG A 100 -5.70 4.29 7.74
C ARG A 100 -4.81 3.24 8.39
N PHE A 101 -5.30 2.02 8.57
CA PHE A 101 -4.52 0.90 9.09
C PHE A 101 -3.33 0.58 8.17
N LEU A 102 -3.56 0.45 6.86
CA LEU A 102 -2.49 0.19 5.89
C LEU A 102 -1.47 1.33 5.86
N LYS A 103 -1.92 2.59 5.94
CA LYS A 103 -1.02 3.75 6.00
C LYS A 103 -0.08 3.68 7.21
N MET A 104 -0.56 3.31 8.39
CA MET A 104 0.30 3.10 9.56
C MET A 104 1.36 2.00 9.31
N LEU A 105 0.99 0.95 8.57
CA LEU A 105 1.97 -0.09 8.19
C LEU A 105 2.99 0.43 7.17
N GLU A 106 2.58 1.20 6.17
CA GLU A 106 3.49 1.83 5.20
C GLU A 106 4.47 2.81 5.85
N GLU A 107 4.05 3.51 6.91
CA GLU A 107 4.89 4.38 7.72
C GLU A 107 5.89 3.61 8.62
N GLY A 108 5.81 2.28 8.67
CA GLY A 108 6.76 1.43 9.39
C GLY A 108 6.45 1.24 10.87
N THR A 109 5.25 1.58 11.34
CA THR A 109 4.81 1.44 12.75
C THR A 109 5.04 0.02 13.30
N TYR A 110 4.97 -1.01 12.46
CA TYR A 110 5.22 -2.41 12.83
C TYR A 110 6.63 -2.69 13.33
N ARG A 111 7.59 -1.82 13.09
CA ARG A 111 8.95 -2.00 13.62
C ARG A 111 8.97 -1.95 15.13
N GLU A 112 8.17 -1.07 15.71
CA GLU A 112 8.09 -0.86 17.16
C GLU A 112 6.85 -1.53 17.76
N ARG A 113 5.72 -1.53 17.03
CA ARG A 113 4.41 -1.98 17.51
C ARG A 113 3.80 -3.01 16.56
N ARG A 114 3.69 -4.26 17.02
CA ARG A 114 3.14 -5.38 16.24
C ARG A 114 1.82 -5.92 16.77
N GLU A 115 1.34 -5.40 17.89
CA GLU A 115 0.10 -5.81 18.52
C GLU A 115 -1.09 -5.14 17.83
N VAL A 116 -2.09 -5.92 17.43
CA VAL A 116 -3.34 -5.41 16.81
C VAL A 116 -4.01 -4.36 17.69
N THR A 117 -3.90 -4.49 19.02
CA THR A 117 -4.46 -3.55 19.99
C THR A 117 -3.94 -2.14 19.77
N TYR A 118 -2.64 -1.96 19.55
CA TYR A 118 -2.06 -0.65 19.29
C TYR A 118 -2.71 0.07 18.09
N TYR A 119 -2.85 -0.64 16.97
CA TYR A 119 -3.48 -0.07 15.77
C TYR A 119 -4.96 0.22 15.98
N ALA A 120 -5.65 -0.67 16.68
CA ALA A 120 -7.05 -0.50 17.01
C ALA A 120 -7.27 0.75 17.88
N ASP A 121 -6.45 0.96 18.91
CA ASP A 121 -6.49 2.14 19.78
C ASP A 121 -6.25 3.43 18.97
N CYS A 122 -5.23 3.46 18.09
CA CYS A 122 -4.96 4.60 17.20
C CYS A 122 -6.12 4.91 16.25
N LEU A 123 -6.88 3.89 15.87
CA LEU A 123 -8.04 4.01 14.98
C LEU A 123 -9.36 4.23 15.73
N CYS A 124 -9.32 4.28 17.07
CA CYS A 124 -10.49 4.40 17.95
C CYS A 124 -11.53 3.29 17.73
N VAL A 125 -11.06 2.05 17.58
CA VAL A 125 -11.89 0.85 17.41
C VAL A 125 -11.39 -0.29 18.30
N THR A 126 -12.17 -1.38 18.42
CA THR A 126 -11.69 -2.57 19.13
C THR A 126 -10.80 -3.42 18.22
N SER A 127 -9.85 -4.19 18.80
CA SER A 127 -9.00 -5.14 18.06
C SER A 127 -9.82 -6.17 17.27
N LYS A 128 -10.93 -6.62 17.84
CA LYS A 128 -11.86 -7.53 17.17
C LYS A 128 -12.46 -6.88 15.93
N TYR A 129 -12.98 -5.66 16.08
CA TYR A 129 -13.60 -4.93 14.97
C TYR A 129 -12.58 -4.62 13.86
N LEU A 130 -11.36 -4.17 14.20
CA LEU A 130 -10.29 -3.97 13.22
C LEU A 130 -9.99 -5.26 12.43
N SER A 131 -9.90 -6.40 13.13
CA SER A 131 -9.64 -7.70 12.48
C SER A 131 -10.80 -8.15 11.60
N GLU A 132 -12.05 -7.90 11.99
CA GLU A 132 -13.25 -8.19 11.19
C GLU A 132 -13.32 -7.31 9.94
N VAL A 133 -13.07 -5.99 10.08
CA VAL A 133 -12.99 -5.05 8.95
C VAL A 133 -11.89 -5.49 7.98
N SER A 134 -10.68 -5.76 8.48
CA SER A 134 -9.56 -6.23 7.67
C SER A 134 -9.92 -7.52 6.91
N LYS A 135 -10.52 -8.49 7.59
CA LYS A 135 -10.93 -9.76 6.97
C LYS A 135 -12.04 -9.56 5.94
N LYS A 136 -13.02 -8.70 6.23
CA LYS A 136 -14.12 -8.40 5.29
C LYS A 136 -13.61 -7.71 4.02
N VAL A 137 -12.63 -6.81 4.17
CA VAL A 137 -12.11 -5.99 3.07
C VAL A 137 -11.07 -6.73 2.25
N SER A 138 -10.16 -7.46 2.90
CA SER A 138 -8.97 -8.04 2.25
C SER A 138 -8.90 -9.57 2.26
N GLY A 139 -9.85 -10.22 2.90
CA GLY A 139 -9.82 -11.67 3.13
C GLY A 139 -8.91 -12.10 4.29
N TYR A 140 -8.08 -11.19 4.84
CA TYR A 140 -7.10 -11.49 5.88
C TYR A 140 -7.33 -10.63 7.13
N ALA A 141 -7.12 -11.21 8.32
CA ALA A 141 -7.20 -10.49 9.58
C ALA A 141 -6.05 -9.47 9.72
N ALA A 142 -6.21 -8.46 10.59
CA ALA A 142 -5.24 -7.39 10.75
C ALA A 142 -3.82 -7.90 11.09
N ASN A 143 -3.70 -8.94 11.92
CA ASN A 143 -2.41 -9.54 12.27
C ASN A 143 -1.63 -10.07 11.05
N TYR A 144 -2.33 -10.60 10.04
CA TYR A 144 -1.70 -11.04 8.80
C TYR A 144 -0.95 -9.89 8.11
N TRP A 145 -1.57 -8.72 8.02
CA TRP A 145 -0.96 -7.56 7.38
C TRP A 145 0.24 -7.03 8.16
N ILE A 146 0.13 -6.95 9.50
CA ILE A 146 1.24 -6.54 10.37
C ILE A 146 2.44 -7.48 10.14
N ASN A 147 2.22 -8.78 10.19
CA ASN A 147 3.27 -9.77 9.97
C ASN A 147 3.84 -9.69 8.55
N ARG A 148 3.00 -9.52 7.52
CA ARG A 148 3.43 -9.42 6.13
C ARG A 148 4.37 -8.24 5.92
N TYR A 149 4.01 -7.04 6.39
CA TYR A 149 4.86 -5.85 6.29
C TYR A 149 6.17 -6.04 7.06
N THR A 150 6.08 -6.55 8.28
CA THR A 150 7.26 -6.87 9.12
C THR A 150 8.22 -7.79 8.40
N ILE A 151 7.75 -8.90 7.86
CA ILE A 151 8.57 -9.92 7.21
C ILE A 151 9.17 -9.42 5.89
N LEU A 152 8.42 -8.66 5.10
CA LEU A 152 8.93 -8.06 3.86
C LEU A 152 10.08 -7.09 4.15
N ASP A 153 9.97 -6.27 5.18
CA ASP A 153 11.02 -5.32 5.56
C ASP A 153 12.24 -6.04 6.14
N ILE A 154 12.04 -7.01 7.03
CA ILE A 154 13.13 -7.87 7.53
C ILE A 154 13.85 -8.54 6.37
N THR A 155 13.13 -9.14 5.42
CA THR A 155 13.73 -9.81 4.25
C THR A 155 14.57 -8.85 3.41
N ARG A 156 14.12 -7.60 3.26
CA ARG A 156 14.89 -6.56 2.58
C ARG A 156 16.18 -6.24 3.31
N LEU A 157 16.11 -6.06 4.63
CA LEU A 157 17.28 -5.72 5.45
C LEU A 157 18.27 -6.89 5.57
N LEU A 158 17.81 -8.13 5.58
CA LEU A 158 18.69 -9.32 5.57
C LEU A 158 19.54 -9.43 4.28
N ARG A 159 19.15 -8.74 3.19
CA ARG A 159 19.95 -8.67 1.95
C ARG A 159 21.04 -7.61 2.03
N ASP A 160 20.94 -6.68 2.95
CA ASP A 160 21.94 -5.64 3.18
C ASP A 160 23.10 -6.20 4.01
N LYS A 161 24.22 -6.47 3.34
CA LYS A 161 25.42 -7.05 3.96
C LYS A 161 26.11 -6.11 4.96
N SER A 162 25.72 -4.84 5.04
CA SER A 162 26.24 -3.88 6.02
C SER A 162 25.60 -4.06 7.40
N LEU A 163 24.46 -4.75 7.49
CA LEU A 163 23.69 -4.96 8.71
C LEU A 163 23.93 -6.38 9.26
N THR A 164 24.17 -6.47 10.56
CA THR A 164 24.21 -7.74 11.26
C THR A 164 22.82 -8.21 11.67
N PHE A 165 22.64 -9.51 11.85
CA PHE A 165 21.39 -10.10 12.32
C PHE A 165 20.91 -9.50 13.66
N VAL A 166 21.85 -9.19 14.57
CA VAL A 166 21.54 -8.55 15.85
C VAL A 166 21.04 -7.13 15.65
N GLN A 167 21.69 -6.33 14.80
CA GLN A 167 21.24 -4.97 14.48
C GLN A 167 19.83 -4.96 13.90
N ILE A 168 19.52 -5.90 13.00
CA ILE A 168 18.15 -6.01 12.46
C ILE A 168 17.16 -6.38 13.57
N SER A 169 17.51 -7.33 14.45
CA SER A 169 16.70 -7.68 15.61
C SER A 169 16.38 -6.47 16.49
N ASP A 170 17.38 -5.64 16.77
CA ASP A 170 17.24 -4.43 17.59
C ASP A 170 16.39 -3.37 16.90
N MET A 171 16.55 -3.19 15.57
CA MET A 171 15.72 -2.25 14.77
C MET A 171 14.23 -2.57 14.83
N PHE A 172 13.87 -3.82 15.05
CA PHE A 172 12.47 -4.27 15.21
C PHE A 172 12.08 -4.46 16.68
N GLY A 173 12.92 -4.08 17.63
CA GLY A 173 12.61 -4.18 19.06
C GLY A 173 12.31 -5.61 19.54
N PHE A 174 12.96 -6.64 18.97
CA PHE A 174 12.82 -8.00 19.47
C PHE A 174 13.57 -8.16 20.80
N SER A 175 12.95 -8.84 21.76
CA SER A 175 13.49 -9.03 23.10
C SER A 175 14.79 -9.85 23.14
N SER A 176 15.07 -10.64 22.11
CA SER A 176 16.32 -11.36 21.95
C SER A 176 16.55 -11.81 20.51
N PRO A 177 17.81 -11.97 20.07
CA PRO A 177 18.13 -12.53 18.76
C PRO A 177 17.59 -13.95 18.56
N ALA A 178 17.47 -14.74 19.63
CA ALA A 178 16.88 -16.09 19.55
C ALA A 178 15.37 -16.05 19.24
N TYR A 179 14.65 -15.09 19.82
CA TYR A 179 13.24 -14.88 19.51
C TYR A 179 13.07 -14.34 18.08
N PHE A 180 13.92 -13.40 17.65
CA PHE A 180 13.96 -12.91 16.29
C PHE A 180 14.22 -14.03 15.27
N SER A 181 15.22 -14.90 15.52
CA SER A 181 15.52 -16.04 14.66
C SER A 181 14.31 -16.97 14.50
N ARG A 182 13.63 -17.29 15.59
CA ARG A 182 12.43 -18.12 15.57
C ARG A 182 11.29 -17.46 14.79
N TYR A 183 11.09 -16.15 14.97
CA TYR A 183 10.09 -15.38 14.23
C TYR A 183 10.37 -15.41 12.72
N VAL A 184 11.62 -15.18 12.31
CA VAL A 184 12.04 -15.23 10.89
C VAL A 184 11.83 -16.63 10.31
N GLN A 185 12.26 -17.68 11.00
CA GLN A 185 12.11 -19.07 10.57
C GLN A 185 10.62 -19.44 10.37
N GLN A 186 9.76 -19.08 11.32
CA GLN A 186 8.32 -19.37 11.24
C GLN A 186 7.62 -18.67 10.07
N ASN A 187 8.07 -17.49 9.69
CA ASN A 187 7.39 -16.68 8.67
C ASN A 187 8.02 -16.79 7.28
N LEU A 188 9.29 -17.14 7.18
CA LEU A 188 9.98 -17.33 5.89
C LEU A 188 10.14 -18.81 5.49
N GLY A 189 9.89 -19.74 6.40
CA GLY A 189 10.01 -21.18 6.11
C GLY A 189 11.45 -21.67 5.90
N VAL A 190 12.43 -20.94 6.46
CA VAL A 190 13.89 -21.27 6.38
C VAL A 190 14.42 -21.65 7.73
#